data_f9a89e025a869449127f0364968ee170
#
_entry.id   f9a89e025a869449127f0364968ee170
#
_cell.length_a   1.000
_cell.length_b   1.000
_cell.length_c   1.000
_cell.angle_alpha   90.00
_cell.angle_beta   90.00
_cell.angle_gamma   90.00
#
_symmetry.space_group_name_H-M   'P 1'
#
loop_
_entity.id
_entity.type
_entity.pdbx_description
1 polymer ?
#
loop_
_entity_poly.entity_id
_entity_poly.type
_entity_poly.pdbx_seq_one_letter_code
_entity_poly.pdbx_strand_id
1 'polypeptide(L)'
;MKKYLILCCYFILSSFVFSQEIYRDRMRNFIRELRENTSRDKIFITQNGNALYFRDGKIDEEFFSVTDGTTQESLFYGDELKFNTLTSPKLKKELLDMLIPIRQTGKVVLTINYGKGEKTKKNLESESKKFDFVAELLPGFEAKEIYQPMEGFNQNNIYSLKDAKNFLCLLN
;
A
#
# COMPACT_ATOMS: atom_id res chain seq x y z
N MET A 1 44.79 -4.05 6.20
CA MET A 1 43.81 -2.95 6.03
C MET A 1 42.49 -3.39 5.41
N LYS A 2 42.45 -4.11 4.26
CA LYS A 2 41.16 -4.50 3.61
C LYS A 2 40.21 -5.34 4.48
N LYS A 3 40.70 -6.25 5.35
CA LYS A 3 39.85 -7.09 6.21
C LYS A 3 39.08 -6.30 7.28
N TYR A 4 39.71 -5.29 7.88
CA TYR A 4 39.05 -4.45 8.89
C TYR A 4 37.99 -3.51 8.29
N LEU A 5 38.22 -3.04 7.06
CA LEU A 5 37.25 -2.20 6.35
C LEU A 5 35.96 -2.98 6.06
N ILE A 6 36.07 -4.24 5.63
CA ILE A 6 34.92 -5.11 5.37
C ILE A 6 34.15 -5.39 6.67
N LEU A 7 34.84 -5.63 7.78
CA LEU A 7 34.22 -5.87 9.08
C LEU A 7 33.46 -4.63 9.58
N CYS A 8 34.02 -3.43 9.46
CA CYS A 8 33.35 -2.17 9.81
C CYS A 8 32.08 -1.93 8.95
N CYS A 9 32.17 -2.18 7.63
CA CYS A 9 31.00 -2.06 6.76
C CYS A 9 29.88 -3.03 7.13
N TYR A 10 30.22 -4.26 7.53
CA TYR A 10 29.25 -5.26 7.97
C TYR A 10 28.55 -4.84 9.26
N PHE A 11 29.30 -4.30 10.23
CA PHE A 11 28.73 -3.77 11.49
C PHE A 11 27.82 -2.57 11.28
N ILE A 12 28.18 -1.65 10.40
CA ILE A 12 27.36 -0.46 10.08
C ILE A 12 26.08 -0.88 9.37
N LEU A 13 26.15 -1.78 8.40
CA LEU A 13 24.98 -2.31 7.69
C LEU A 13 24.04 -3.07 8.63
N SER A 14 24.57 -3.93 9.51
CA SER A 14 23.75 -4.68 10.46
C SER A 14 23.06 -3.74 11.48
N SER A 15 23.74 -2.70 11.94
CA SER A 15 23.17 -1.71 12.86
C SER A 15 22.04 -0.90 12.20
N PHE A 16 22.17 -0.58 10.93
CA PHE A 16 21.15 0.17 10.19
C PHE A 16 19.88 -0.66 9.96
N VAL A 17 20.05 -1.92 9.54
CA VAL A 17 18.92 -2.87 9.37
C VAL A 17 18.21 -3.11 10.70
N PHE A 18 18.96 -3.31 11.78
CA PHE A 18 18.41 -3.51 13.13
C PHE A 18 17.61 -2.28 13.62
N SER A 19 18.12 -1.06 13.36
CA SER A 19 17.39 0.15 13.73
C SER A 19 16.07 0.30 12.98
N GLN A 20 16.02 -0.03 11.70
CA GLN A 20 14.77 0.04 10.92
C GLN A 20 13.71 -0.94 11.45
N GLU A 21 14.10 -2.17 11.83
CA GLU A 21 13.14 -3.13 12.36
C GLU A 21 12.57 -2.71 13.73
N ILE A 22 13.35 -2.07 14.58
CA ILE A 22 12.85 -1.49 15.83
C ILE A 22 11.73 -0.47 15.57
N TYR A 23 11.89 0.40 14.57
CA TYR A 23 10.84 1.37 14.22
C TYR A 23 9.59 0.71 13.63
N ARG A 24 9.76 -0.33 12.81
CA ARG A 24 8.64 -1.12 12.31
C ARG A 24 7.89 -1.82 13.45
N ASP A 25 8.58 -2.40 14.40
CA ASP A 25 7.97 -3.03 15.58
C ASP A 25 7.20 -2.03 16.44
N ARG A 26 7.74 -0.85 16.66
CA ARG A 26 7.02 0.22 17.37
C ARG A 26 5.74 0.62 16.63
N MET A 27 5.80 0.72 15.31
CA MET A 27 4.61 1.04 14.51
C MET A 27 3.58 -0.08 14.53
N ARG A 28 4.00 -1.36 14.44
CA ARG A 28 3.10 -2.50 14.58
C ARG A 28 2.39 -2.49 15.94
N ASN A 29 3.13 -2.25 17.02
CA ASN A 29 2.58 -2.15 18.37
C ASN A 29 1.56 -1.00 18.48
N PHE A 30 1.90 0.18 17.97
CA PHE A 30 1.00 1.32 17.95
C PHE A 30 -0.31 1.03 17.20
N ILE A 31 -0.24 0.41 16.03
CA ILE A 31 -1.44 0.04 15.26
C ILE A 31 -2.26 -1.02 15.99
N ARG A 32 -1.61 -1.96 16.69
CA ARG A 32 -2.29 -2.96 17.53
C ARG A 32 -3.04 -2.29 18.68
N GLU A 33 -2.39 -1.39 19.42
CA GLU A 33 -3.01 -0.62 20.50
C GLU A 33 -4.21 0.20 19.98
N LEU A 34 -4.09 0.84 18.83
CA LEU A 34 -5.21 1.52 18.18
C LEU A 34 -6.35 0.56 17.88
N ARG A 35 -6.07 -0.63 17.36
CA ARG A 35 -7.08 -1.64 17.04
C ARG A 35 -7.79 -2.14 18.30
N GLU A 36 -7.07 -2.37 19.38
CA GLU A 36 -7.62 -2.81 20.66
C GLU A 36 -8.54 -1.77 21.30
N ASN A 37 -8.25 -0.48 21.10
CA ASN A 37 -9.01 0.64 21.63
C ASN A 37 -10.10 1.16 20.64
N THR A 38 -10.31 0.47 19.52
CA THR A 38 -11.28 0.87 18.50
C THR A 38 -12.34 -0.21 18.35
N SER A 39 -13.60 0.22 18.15
CA SER A 39 -14.72 -0.70 17.90
C SER A 39 -14.43 -1.63 16.70
N ARG A 40 -14.85 -2.90 16.81
CA ARG A 40 -14.60 -3.95 15.82
C ARG A 40 -15.26 -3.71 14.46
N ASP A 41 -16.28 -2.87 14.40
CA ASP A 41 -16.97 -2.46 13.17
C ASP A 41 -16.15 -1.44 12.32
N LYS A 42 -15.06 -0.88 12.87
CA LYS A 42 -14.20 0.04 12.13
C LYS A 42 -13.19 -0.72 11.26
N ILE A 43 -13.02 -0.22 10.05
CA ILE A 43 -12.07 -0.75 9.08
C ILE A 43 -10.71 -0.07 9.27
N PHE A 44 -9.65 -0.85 9.39
CA PHE A 44 -8.27 -0.38 9.54
C PHE A 44 -7.49 -0.66 8.25
N ILE A 45 -7.12 0.41 7.56
CA ILE A 45 -6.33 0.34 6.32
C ILE A 45 -5.03 1.11 6.54
N THR A 46 -3.90 0.45 6.31
CA THR A 46 -2.59 1.11 6.33
C THR A 46 -2.34 1.82 5.00
N GLN A 47 -1.66 2.98 5.03
CA GLN A 47 -1.24 3.67 3.81
C GLN A 47 0.27 3.63 3.67
N ASN A 48 0.77 3.15 2.53
CA ASN A 48 2.20 3.03 2.20
C ASN A 48 3.03 2.23 3.21
N GLY A 49 2.38 1.52 4.14
CA GLY A 49 3.00 0.77 5.23
C GLY A 49 3.27 -0.70 4.92
N ASN A 50 3.44 -1.09 3.67
CA ASN A 50 3.48 -2.49 3.24
C ASN A 50 4.57 -3.32 3.93
N ALA A 51 5.72 -2.72 4.25
CA ALA A 51 6.81 -3.40 4.95
C ALA A 51 6.43 -3.87 6.37
N LEU A 52 5.38 -3.29 6.99
CA LEU A 52 4.88 -3.69 8.31
C LEU A 52 4.23 -5.08 8.29
N TYR A 53 3.77 -5.54 7.13
CA TYR A 53 3.17 -6.87 6.97
C TYR A 53 4.20 -8.01 6.96
N PHE A 54 5.50 -7.68 7.01
CA PHE A 54 6.56 -8.66 6.93
C PHE A 54 7.50 -8.58 8.12
N ARG A 55 7.85 -9.73 8.67
CA ARG A 55 8.91 -9.92 9.67
C ARG A 55 9.82 -11.05 9.18
N ASP A 56 11.11 -10.81 9.12
CA ASP A 56 12.12 -11.77 8.63
C ASP A 56 11.77 -12.37 7.25
N GLY A 57 11.23 -11.52 6.35
CA GLY A 57 10.83 -11.91 5.00
C GLY A 57 9.56 -12.76 4.89
N LYS A 58 8.83 -12.97 5.99
CA LYS A 58 7.57 -13.71 6.04
C LYS A 58 6.43 -12.78 6.45
N ILE A 59 5.20 -13.17 6.13
CA ILE A 59 4.01 -12.45 6.62
C ILE A 59 4.00 -12.50 8.15
N ASP A 60 3.87 -11.31 8.77
CA ASP A 60 3.62 -11.15 10.20
C ASP A 60 2.11 -11.34 10.45
N GLU A 61 1.72 -12.56 10.84
CA GLU A 61 0.31 -12.93 11.03
C GLU A 61 -0.36 -12.11 12.12
N GLU A 62 0.38 -11.69 13.14
CA GLU A 62 -0.14 -10.87 14.23
C GLU A 62 -0.52 -9.48 13.71
N PHE A 63 0.38 -8.81 13.00
CA PHE A 63 0.07 -7.53 12.36
C PHE A 63 -1.03 -7.67 11.30
N PHE A 64 -0.99 -8.76 10.55
CA PHE A 64 -2.00 -9.08 9.57
C PHE A 64 -3.40 -9.18 10.17
N SER A 65 -3.53 -9.74 11.39
CA SER A 65 -4.83 -9.92 12.08
C SER A 65 -5.49 -8.62 12.52
N VAL A 66 -4.73 -7.54 12.72
CA VAL A 66 -5.24 -6.27 13.24
C VAL A 66 -5.59 -5.23 12.16
N THR A 67 -5.27 -5.52 10.90
CA THR A 67 -5.59 -4.65 9.76
C THR A 67 -6.61 -5.31 8.83
N ASP A 68 -7.34 -4.54 8.05
CA ASP A 68 -8.35 -5.02 7.09
C ASP A 68 -7.85 -4.94 5.64
N GLY A 69 -6.90 -4.06 5.37
CA GLY A 69 -6.30 -3.86 4.05
C GLY A 69 -5.13 -2.90 4.08
N THR A 70 -4.56 -2.67 2.91
CA THR A 70 -3.51 -1.66 2.70
C THR A 70 -3.80 -0.81 1.50
N THR A 71 -3.35 0.44 1.53
CA THR A 71 -3.37 1.37 0.40
C THR A 71 -1.95 1.66 -0.04
N GLN A 72 -1.70 1.66 -1.35
CA GLN A 72 -0.43 2.03 -1.95
C GLN A 72 -0.62 3.16 -2.95
N GLU A 73 0.09 4.26 -2.71
CA GLU A 73 0.15 5.36 -3.68
C GLU A 73 1.15 5.08 -4.79
N SER A 74 0.86 5.65 -5.95
CA SER A 74 1.75 5.67 -7.11
C SER A 74 2.27 4.29 -7.56
N LEU A 75 1.46 3.23 -7.38
CA LEU A 75 1.87 1.90 -7.81
C LEU A 75 2.05 1.81 -9.34
N PHE A 76 1.14 2.42 -10.09
CA PHE A 76 1.15 2.37 -11.56
C PHE A 76 1.42 3.74 -12.19
N TYR A 77 0.93 4.85 -11.58
CA TYR A 77 1.06 6.21 -12.08
C TYR A 77 1.29 7.21 -10.96
N GLY A 78 2.15 8.21 -11.18
CA GLY A 78 2.33 9.36 -10.31
C GLY A 78 3.58 9.34 -9.44
N ASP A 79 4.50 8.41 -9.67
CA ASP A 79 5.78 8.32 -8.96
C ASP A 79 6.58 9.64 -9.07
N GLU A 80 7.30 9.98 -8.00
CA GLU A 80 8.08 11.23 -7.88
C GLU A 80 7.25 12.51 -8.19
N LEU A 81 5.94 12.50 -7.87
CA LEU A 81 5.02 13.62 -8.18
C LEU A 81 4.92 13.93 -9.69
N LYS A 82 5.21 12.96 -10.54
CA LYS A 82 5.09 13.10 -12.00
C LYS A 82 3.69 12.67 -12.45
N PHE A 83 2.78 13.65 -12.46
CA PHE A 83 1.39 13.43 -12.85
C PHE A 83 1.25 12.76 -14.22
N ASN A 84 0.34 11.78 -14.32
CA ASN A 84 0.03 11.04 -15.55
C ASN A 84 1.22 10.26 -16.16
N THR A 85 2.25 10.00 -15.37
CA THR A 85 3.46 9.29 -15.79
C THR A 85 3.49 7.90 -15.15
N LEU A 86 3.87 6.90 -15.91
CA LEU A 86 4.05 5.54 -15.41
C LEU A 86 5.12 5.49 -14.33
N THR A 87 4.82 4.76 -13.26
CA THR A 87 5.80 4.44 -12.23
C THR A 87 6.96 3.62 -12.82
N SER A 88 8.16 3.90 -12.37
CA SER A 88 9.35 3.22 -12.88
C SER A 88 9.23 1.69 -12.72
N PRO A 89 9.69 0.90 -13.70
CA PRO A 89 9.58 -0.57 -13.62
C PRO A 89 10.22 -1.16 -12.37
N LYS A 90 11.31 -0.56 -11.89
CA LYS A 90 12.02 -0.98 -10.68
C LYS A 90 11.14 -0.79 -9.44
N LEU A 91 10.63 0.42 -9.22
CA LEU A 91 9.78 0.72 -8.07
C LEU A 91 8.48 -0.07 -8.12
N LYS A 92 7.83 -0.13 -9.29
CA LYS A 92 6.62 -0.95 -9.47
C LYS A 92 6.86 -2.41 -9.05
N LYS A 93 8.00 -3.00 -9.46
CA LYS A 93 8.35 -4.35 -9.07
C LYS A 93 8.55 -4.49 -7.57
N GLU A 94 9.30 -3.60 -6.94
CA GLU A 94 9.55 -3.60 -5.49
C GLU A 94 8.24 -3.52 -4.69
N LEU A 95 7.29 -2.69 -5.12
CA LEU A 95 5.98 -2.57 -4.50
C LEU A 95 5.13 -3.83 -4.71
N LEU A 96 5.11 -4.38 -5.91
CA LEU A 96 4.36 -5.60 -6.23
C LEU A 96 4.90 -6.81 -5.45
N ASP A 97 6.21 -6.92 -5.24
CA ASP A 97 6.83 -8.00 -4.46
C ASP A 97 6.30 -8.03 -3.01
N MET A 98 5.85 -6.88 -2.46
CA MET A 98 5.18 -6.81 -1.16
C MET A 98 3.66 -6.97 -1.25
N LEU A 99 3.02 -6.31 -2.21
CA LEU A 99 1.55 -6.23 -2.28
C LEU A 99 0.91 -7.56 -2.72
N ILE A 100 1.54 -8.30 -3.61
CA ILE A 100 1.02 -9.59 -4.09
C ILE A 100 0.87 -10.59 -2.94
N PRO A 101 1.88 -10.84 -2.09
CA PRO A 101 1.70 -11.71 -0.92
C PRO A 101 0.61 -11.23 0.04
N ILE A 102 0.50 -9.91 0.30
CA ILE A 102 -0.56 -9.33 1.13
C ILE A 102 -1.94 -9.66 0.54
N ARG A 103 -2.12 -9.49 -0.78
CA ARG A 103 -3.38 -9.81 -1.46
C ARG A 103 -3.70 -11.30 -1.41
N GLN A 104 -2.71 -12.15 -1.64
CA GLN A 104 -2.86 -13.61 -1.64
C GLN A 104 -3.29 -14.18 -0.29
N THR A 105 -2.96 -13.53 0.82
CA THR A 105 -3.43 -13.89 2.15
C THR A 105 -4.86 -13.39 2.44
N GLY A 106 -5.50 -12.72 1.49
CA GLY A 106 -6.91 -12.33 1.54
C GLY A 106 -7.18 -10.90 1.99
N LYS A 107 -6.16 -10.05 2.18
CA LYS A 107 -6.37 -8.62 2.43
C LYS A 107 -6.72 -7.88 1.16
N VAL A 108 -7.51 -6.82 1.32
CA VAL A 108 -7.78 -5.91 0.20
C VAL A 108 -6.59 -4.98 0.00
N VAL A 109 -6.17 -4.85 -1.25
CA VAL A 109 -5.14 -3.89 -1.66
C VAL A 109 -5.81 -2.80 -2.48
N LEU A 110 -5.77 -1.59 -1.97
CA LEU A 110 -6.23 -0.38 -2.65
C LEU A 110 -5.02 0.34 -3.26
N THR A 111 -5.16 0.89 -4.46
CA THR A 111 -4.07 1.67 -5.07
C THR A 111 -4.55 3.04 -5.51
N ILE A 112 -3.86 4.07 -5.07
CA ILE A 112 -4.08 5.46 -5.45
C ILE A 112 -3.08 5.81 -6.53
N ASN A 113 -3.56 6.24 -7.69
CA ASN A 113 -2.73 6.61 -8.82
C ASN A 113 -3.10 8.01 -9.29
N TYR A 114 -2.16 8.74 -9.85
CA TYR A 114 -2.34 10.14 -10.22
C TYR A 114 -2.23 10.33 -11.72
N GLY A 115 -3.34 10.70 -12.35
CA GLY A 115 -3.40 10.85 -13.79
C GLY A 115 -4.79 11.20 -14.30
N LYS A 116 -4.94 11.30 -15.62
CA LYS A 116 -6.20 11.62 -16.28
C LYS A 116 -6.26 11.05 -17.69
N GLY A 117 -7.47 10.98 -18.22
CA GLY A 117 -7.76 10.58 -19.59
C GLY A 117 -8.05 9.09 -19.73
N GLU A 118 -8.88 8.77 -20.74
CA GLU A 118 -9.40 7.42 -20.97
C GLU A 118 -8.31 6.37 -21.20
N LYS A 119 -7.22 6.74 -21.86
CA LYS A 119 -6.10 5.80 -22.10
C LYS A 119 -5.44 5.39 -20.81
N THR A 120 -5.16 6.36 -19.91
CA THR A 120 -4.55 6.11 -18.59
C THR A 120 -5.48 5.28 -17.72
N LYS A 121 -6.78 5.63 -17.70
CA LYS A 121 -7.83 4.90 -16.98
C LYS A 121 -7.89 3.43 -17.41
N LYS A 122 -8.04 3.15 -18.71
CA LYS A 122 -8.09 1.78 -19.26
C LYS A 122 -6.83 0.97 -18.97
N ASN A 123 -5.65 1.61 -19.03
CA ASN A 123 -4.40 0.95 -18.70
C ASN A 123 -4.37 0.59 -17.22
N LEU A 124 -4.72 1.52 -16.33
CA LEU A 124 -4.77 1.29 -14.90
C LEU A 124 -5.77 0.18 -14.54
N GLU A 125 -6.96 0.17 -15.12
CA GLU A 125 -7.95 -0.90 -14.94
C GLU A 125 -7.40 -2.27 -15.36
N SER A 126 -6.74 -2.33 -16.50
CA SER A 126 -6.12 -3.57 -17.00
C SER A 126 -5.00 -4.05 -16.10
N GLU A 127 -4.14 -3.15 -15.62
CA GLU A 127 -3.01 -3.50 -14.76
C GLU A 127 -3.47 -3.94 -13.37
N SER A 128 -4.40 -3.21 -12.74
CA SER A 128 -4.89 -3.53 -11.40
C SER A 128 -5.65 -4.86 -11.35
N LYS A 129 -6.43 -5.18 -12.38
CA LYS A 129 -7.17 -6.46 -12.50
C LYS A 129 -6.25 -7.67 -12.53
N LYS A 130 -5.03 -7.56 -13.06
CA LYS A 130 -4.06 -8.68 -13.06
C LYS A 130 -3.70 -9.16 -11.67
N PHE A 131 -3.77 -8.28 -10.68
CA PHE A 131 -3.38 -8.54 -9.29
C PHE A 131 -4.57 -8.58 -8.33
N ASP A 132 -5.79 -8.40 -8.85
CA ASP A 132 -7.01 -8.30 -8.07
C ASP A 132 -6.92 -7.14 -7.02
N PHE A 133 -6.40 -6.00 -7.47
CA PHE A 133 -6.32 -4.77 -6.69
C PHE A 133 -7.46 -3.83 -7.05
N VAL A 134 -7.97 -3.11 -6.05
CA VAL A 134 -8.94 -2.03 -6.27
C VAL A 134 -8.17 -0.75 -6.52
N ALA A 135 -8.26 -0.21 -7.73
CA ALA A 135 -7.51 0.96 -8.13
C ALA A 135 -8.38 2.21 -8.23
N GLU A 136 -7.78 3.35 -7.92
CA GLU A 136 -8.36 4.66 -8.12
C GLU A 136 -7.38 5.57 -8.89
N LEU A 137 -7.93 6.42 -9.76
CA LEU A 137 -7.19 7.39 -10.56
C LEU A 137 -7.61 8.81 -10.18
N LEU A 138 -6.78 9.47 -9.38
CA LEU A 138 -7.01 10.84 -8.97
C LEU A 138 -6.60 11.84 -10.07
N PRO A 139 -7.45 12.84 -10.35
CA PRO A 139 -7.15 13.85 -11.36
C PRO A 139 -6.12 14.90 -10.88
N GLY A 140 -5.64 14.79 -9.65
CA GLY A 140 -4.63 15.67 -9.04
C GLY A 140 -4.07 15.08 -7.75
N PHE A 141 -2.97 15.64 -7.24
CA PHE A 141 -2.31 15.16 -6.01
C PHE A 141 -3.03 15.58 -4.73
N GLU A 142 -3.93 16.55 -4.78
CA GLU A 142 -4.52 17.15 -3.58
C GLU A 142 -5.72 16.36 -3.02
N ALA A 143 -6.34 15.49 -3.81
CA ALA A 143 -7.49 14.67 -3.43
C ALA A 143 -8.65 15.47 -2.77
N LYS A 144 -8.87 16.72 -3.19
CA LYS A 144 -9.86 17.65 -2.62
C LYS A 144 -11.20 17.67 -3.37
N GLU A 145 -11.25 17.09 -4.55
CA GLU A 145 -12.42 17.13 -5.42
C GLU A 145 -13.12 15.77 -5.46
N ILE A 146 -14.45 15.82 -5.51
CA ILE A 146 -15.23 14.61 -5.79
C ILE A 146 -15.15 14.33 -7.29
N TYR A 147 -14.70 13.15 -7.65
CA TYR A 147 -14.52 12.70 -9.02
C TYR A 147 -15.23 11.36 -9.25
N GLN A 148 -15.44 11.02 -10.53
CA GLN A 148 -16.06 9.75 -10.91
C GLN A 148 -15.10 8.59 -10.63
N PRO A 149 -15.45 7.61 -9.78
CA PRO A 149 -14.67 6.41 -9.58
C PRO A 149 -14.46 5.62 -10.87
N MET A 150 -13.36 4.87 -10.95
CA MET A 150 -12.98 4.14 -12.15
C MET A 150 -14.00 3.09 -12.60
N GLU A 151 -14.52 2.30 -11.68
CA GLU A 151 -15.46 1.22 -11.97
C GLU A 151 -16.93 1.60 -11.71
N GLY A 152 -17.22 2.90 -11.60
CA GLY A 152 -18.54 3.37 -11.20
C GLY A 152 -18.83 3.14 -9.72
N PHE A 153 -20.06 3.42 -9.31
CA PHE A 153 -20.49 3.26 -7.92
C PHE A 153 -20.91 1.81 -7.65
N ASN A 154 -20.64 1.35 -6.42
CA ASN A 154 -21.23 0.12 -5.95
C ASN A 154 -22.76 0.27 -5.92
N GLN A 155 -23.48 -0.67 -6.52
CA GLN A 155 -24.94 -0.62 -6.60
C GLN A 155 -25.61 -1.12 -5.32
N ASN A 156 -24.91 -1.90 -4.52
CA ASN A 156 -25.38 -2.47 -3.25
C ASN A 156 -24.62 -1.87 -2.08
N ASN A 157 -25.22 -1.98 -0.88
CA ASN A 157 -24.51 -1.60 0.34
C ASN A 157 -23.23 -2.42 0.51
N ILE A 158 -22.18 -1.77 0.99
CA ILE A 158 -20.91 -2.40 1.31
C ILE A 158 -20.92 -2.78 2.80
N TYR A 159 -20.84 -4.07 3.07
CA TYR A 159 -20.82 -4.61 4.44
C TYR A 159 -19.43 -5.05 4.88
N SER A 160 -18.52 -5.28 3.94
CA SER A 160 -17.12 -5.56 4.21
C SER A 160 -16.22 -4.90 3.17
N LEU A 161 -14.98 -4.67 3.52
CA LEU A 161 -14.00 -4.10 2.59
C LEU A 161 -13.82 -4.98 1.33
N LYS A 162 -14.02 -6.29 1.44
CA LYS A 162 -13.92 -7.24 0.32
C LYS A 162 -15.00 -7.03 -0.76
N ASP A 163 -16.11 -6.40 -0.40
CA ASP A 163 -17.21 -6.12 -1.33
C ASP A 163 -16.97 -4.82 -2.13
N ALA A 164 -15.96 -4.04 -1.75
CA ALA A 164 -15.64 -2.78 -2.41
C ALA A 164 -15.04 -3.03 -3.81
N LYS A 165 -15.63 -2.42 -4.84
CA LYS A 165 -15.13 -2.42 -6.23
C LYS A 165 -14.41 -1.13 -6.58
N ASN A 166 -14.67 -0.09 -5.83
CA ASN A 166 -14.04 1.22 -5.95
C ASN A 166 -13.98 1.88 -4.58
N PHE A 167 -13.26 2.96 -4.48
CA PHE A 167 -13.21 3.81 -3.30
C PHE A 167 -12.98 5.26 -3.72
N LEU A 168 -13.25 6.19 -2.82
CA LEU A 168 -12.99 7.61 -3.00
C LEU A 168 -11.98 8.04 -1.93
N CYS A 169 -10.86 8.60 -2.35
CA CYS A 169 -9.88 9.21 -1.47
C CYS A 169 -10.10 10.72 -1.45
N LEU A 170 -10.51 11.25 -0.29
CA LEU A 170 -10.65 12.68 -0.06
C LEU A 170 -9.79 13.06 1.14
N LEU A 171 -9.01 14.12 0.97
CA LEU A 171 -8.22 14.74 2.03
C LEU A 171 -8.78 16.13 2.31
N ASN A 172 -8.99 16.43 3.58
CA ASN A 172 -9.51 17.71 4.03
C ASN A 172 -8.39 18.55 4.67
#